data_85ad4caf97b868056412955dea6a3cd5
#
_entry.id   85ad4caf97b868056412955dea6a3cd5
#
_cell.length_a   1.000
_cell.length_b   1.000
_cell.length_c   1.000
_cell.angle_alpha   90.00
_cell.angle_beta   90.00
_cell.angle_gamma   90.00
#
_symmetry.space_group_name_H-M   'P 1'
#
loop_
_entity.id
_entity.type
_entity.pdbx_description
1 polymer ?
#
loop_
_entity_poly.entity_id
_entity_poly.type
_entity_poly.pdbx_seq_one_letter_code
_entity_poly.pdbx_strand_id
1 'polypeptide(L)'
;MSRNESKRHHYVPEFYQKGFAKGEDRLWLYDRRTQRYSKAHPRNICCEKELYTIDPQGNQSRQIESKWLRQIDGDGATSIRQFESGIQLDQEWRESFSIFMAQQITRTPVFRDLTTQNYRAMGEEFLRIGFTDVDRARQFLERYREQTGDPAEGVTAESLVETVVGRHLRVTVNEGPFLRHMLKQIEFLSKWITGFDWQVVGAPKDTGFTGTS
;
A
#
# COMPACT_ATOMS: atom_id res chain seq x y z
N MET A 1 2.28 -30.32 -8.83
CA MET A 1 1.98 -29.99 -7.42
C MET A 1 2.01 -28.48 -7.27
N SER A 2 0.86 -27.81 -7.27
CA SER A 2 0.73 -26.38 -7.09
C SER A 2 1.15 -26.03 -5.66
N ARG A 3 2.28 -25.33 -5.49
CA ARG A 3 2.65 -24.72 -4.21
C ARG A 3 1.52 -23.76 -3.85
N ASN A 4 0.88 -24.01 -2.75
CA ASN A 4 -0.08 -23.13 -2.12
C ASN A 4 0.70 -21.86 -1.69
N GLU A 5 0.90 -20.91 -2.62
CA GLU A 5 1.56 -19.65 -2.33
C GLU A 5 0.74 -18.95 -1.24
N SER A 6 1.42 -18.58 -0.18
CA SER A 6 0.81 -17.92 0.99
C SER A 6 0.02 -16.70 0.51
N LYS A 7 -1.30 -16.76 0.64
CA LYS A 7 -2.20 -15.62 0.37
C LYS A 7 -2.06 -14.48 1.39
N ARG A 8 -1.10 -14.60 2.33
CA ARG A 8 -0.86 -13.60 3.39
C ARG A 8 0.36 -12.77 3.00
N HIS A 9 0.15 -11.48 2.88
CA HIS A 9 1.19 -10.52 2.56
C HIS A 9 1.52 -9.70 3.80
N HIS A 10 2.82 -9.68 4.17
CA HIS A 10 3.30 -8.84 5.26
C HIS A 10 3.44 -7.40 4.78
N TYR A 11 2.83 -6.46 5.50
CA TYR A 11 3.05 -5.02 5.30
C TYR A 11 4.22 -4.49 6.13
N VAL A 12 4.64 -5.21 7.18
CA VAL A 12 5.95 -5.06 7.82
C VAL A 12 6.73 -6.35 7.60
N PRO A 13 7.90 -6.35 6.94
CA PRO A 13 8.63 -7.57 6.61
C PRO A 13 8.94 -8.43 7.82
N GLU A 14 8.81 -9.73 7.69
CA GLU A 14 9.07 -10.66 8.80
C GLU A 14 10.51 -10.56 9.32
N PHE A 15 11.50 -10.37 8.43
CA PHE A 15 12.90 -10.21 8.83
C PHE A 15 13.11 -8.96 9.71
N TYR A 16 12.46 -7.85 9.36
CA TYR A 16 12.52 -6.62 10.14
C TYR A 16 11.91 -6.81 11.53
N GLN A 17 10.75 -7.46 11.59
CA GLN A 17 10.10 -7.80 12.86
C GLN A 17 10.98 -8.69 13.74
N LYS A 18 11.71 -9.66 13.15
CA LYS A 18 12.63 -10.55 13.87
C LYS A 18 13.77 -9.80 14.57
N GLY A 19 14.19 -8.66 14.07
CA GLY A 19 15.18 -7.79 14.72
C GLY A 19 14.76 -7.35 16.13
N PHE A 20 13.47 -7.32 16.43
CA PHE A 20 12.92 -6.96 17.73
C PHE A 20 12.57 -8.18 18.62
N ALA A 21 12.70 -9.38 18.10
CA ALA A 21 12.41 -10.64 18.82
C ALA A 21 13.67 -11.19 19.49
N LYS A 22 14.21 -10.49 20.49
CA LYS A 22 15.44 -10.90 21.18
C LYS A 22 15.26 -12.25 21.87
N GLY A 23 15.99 -13.28 21.40
CA GLY A 23 16.15 -14.59 22.08
C GLY A 23 14.90 -15.47 22.12
N GLU A 24 13.75 -14.97 21.76
CA GLU A 24 12.50 -15.71 21.62
C GLU A 24 11.96 -15.46 20.20
N ASP A 25 11.49 -16.49 19.51
CA ASP A 25 10.83 -16.32 18.19
C ASP A 25 9.50 -15.55 18.28
N ARG A 26 9.33 -14.68 19.26
CA ARG A 26 8.09 -13.99 19.55
C ARG A 26 8.34 -12.54 19.94
N LEU A 27 7.42 -11.68 19.47
CA LEU A 27 7.35 -10.27 19.83
C LEU A 27 6.31 -10.02 20.91
N TRP A 28 6.61 -9.08 21.80
CA TRP A 28 5.60 -8.49 22.65
C TRP A 28 4.80 -7.48 21.85
N LEU A 29 3.47 -7.60 21.89
CA LEU A 29 2.51 -6.71 21.27
C LEU A 29 1.73 -5.99 22.36
N TYR A 30 1.56 -4.69 22.18
CA TYR A 30 0.65 -3.90 22.99
C TYR A 30 -0.52 -3.42 22.11
N ASP A 31 -1.71 -3.88 22.41
CA ASP A 31 -2.93 -3.40 21.74
C ASP A 31 -3.46 -2.16 22.48
N ARG A 32 -3.35 -1.01 21.85
CA ARG A 32 -3.77 0.28 22.43
C ARG A 32 -5.28 0.35 22.67
N ARG A 33 -6.10 -0.35 21.86
CA ARG A 33 -7.56 -0.34 21.98
C ARG A 33 -8.02 -1.15 23.19
N THR A 34 -7.41 -2.30 23.42
CA THR A 34 -7.76 -3.19 24.52
C THR A 34 -6.86 -3.02 25.75
N GLN A 35 -5.78 -2.24 25.62
CA GLN A 35 -4.74 -2.02 26.62
C GLN A 35 -4.12 -3.34 27.13
N ARG A 36 -4.00 -4.33 26.27
CA ARG A 36 -3.49 -5.65 26.62
C ARG A 36 -2.16 -5.94 25.95
N TYR A 37 -1.32 -6.65 26.68
CA TYR A 37 -0.10 -7.24 26.15
C TYR A 37 -0.35 -8.67 25.72
N SER A 38 0.29 -9.07 24.62
CA SER A 38 0.29 -10.44 24.11
C SER A 38 1.64 -10.76 23.47
N LYS A 39 1.93 -12.04 23.25
CA LYS A 39 3.09 -12.49 22.47
C LYS A 39 2.64 -13.12 21.17
N ALA A 40 3.27 -12.76 20.07
CA ALA A 40 3.00 -13.36 18.78
C ALA A 40 4.29 -13.62 17.99
N HIS A 41 4.23 -14.61 17.09
CA HIS A 41 5.31 -14.88 16.17
C HIS A 41 5.29 -13.87 15.02
N PRO A 42 6.43 -13.30 14.55
CA PRO A 42 6.50 -12.33 13.45
C PRO A 42 5.71 -12.71 12.21
N ARG A 43 5.73 -13.99 11.82
CA ARG A 43 4.98 -14.50 10.66
C ARG A 43 3.45 -14.34 10.75
N ASN A 44 2.90 -14.10 11.94
CA ASN A 44 1.47 -14.05 12.20
C ASN A 44 0.92 -12.64 12.39
N ILE A 45 1.79 -11.64 12.44
CA ILE A 45 1.43 -10.24 12.67
C ILE A 45 1.84 -9.37 11.49
N CYS A 46 1.25 -8.19 11.41
CA CYS A 46 1.54 -7.23 10.35
C CYS A 46 1.38 -7.85 8.94
N CYS A 47 0.35 -8.69 8.78
CA CYS A 47 0.05 -9.34 7.51
C CYS A 47 -1.46 -9.39 7.27
N GLU A 48 -1.86 -9.22 6.02
CA GLU A 48 -3.24 -9.36 5.55
C GLU A 48 -3.33 -10.34 4.38
N LYS A 49 -4.51 -10.92 4.20
CA LYS A 49 -4.76 -11.74 3.02
C LYS A 49 -4.90 -10.84 1.80
N GLU A 50 -4.28 -11.25 0.72
CA GLU A 50 -4.44 -10.64 -0.61
C GLU A 50 -4.17 -9.13 -0.68
N LEU A 51 -3.37 -8.56 0.23
CA LEU A 51 -3.09 -7.13 0.35
C LEU A 51 -2.58 -6.49 -0.97
N TYR A 52 -1.91 -7.26 -1.83
CA TYR A 52 -1.34 -6.81 -3.10
C TYR A 52 -1.83 -7.63 -4.29
N THR A 53 -3.06 -8.14 -4.24
CA THR A 53 -3.64 -8.91 -5.34
C THR A 53 -4.36 -7.96 -6.30
N ILE A 54 -3.81 -7.77 -7.48
CA ILE A 54 -4.49 -7.08 -8.58
C ILE A 54 -5.20 -8.15 -9.40
N ASP A 55 -6.48 -8.14 -9.42
CA ASP A 55 -7.33 -8.95 -10.28
C ASP A 55 -7.26 -10.48 -10.07
N PRO A 56 -8.42 -11.12 -9.77
CA PRO A 56 -8.55 -12.57 -9.71
C PRO A 56 -8.21 -13.29 -11.02
N GLN A 57 -8.19 -12.59 -12.16
CA GLN A 57 -7.92 -13.14 -13.48
C GLN A 57 -6.52 -12.84 -14.03
N GLY A 58 -5.77 -11.93 -13.38
CA GLY A 58 -4.46 -11.44 -13.85
C GLY A 58 -3.27 -12.19 -13.28
N ASN A 59 -2.95 -13.37 -13.83
CA ASN A 59 -1.80 -14.19 -13.39
C ASN A 59 -0.43 -13.52 -13.53
N GLN A 60 -0.29 -12.49 -14.39
CA GLN A 60 1.01 -11.83 -14.64
C GLN A 60 1.35 -10.74 -13.63
N SER A 61 0.37 -9.99 -13.13
CA SER A 61 0.62 -8.89 -12.19
C SER A 61 1.06 -9.38 -10.82
N ARG A 62 0.54 -10.51 -10.33
CA ARG A 62 0.94 -11.11 -9.05
C ARG A 62 2.42 -11.47 -8.98
N GLN A 63 3.00 -11.95 -10.08
CA GLN A 63 4.40 -12.38 -10.11
C GLN A 63 5.37 -11.19 -10.11
N ILE A 64 5.05 -10.14 -10.84
CA ILE A 64 5.90 -8.95 -10.95
C ILE A 64 5.98 -8.24 -9.60
N GLU A 65 4.84 -8.03 -8.95
CA GLU A 65 4.77 -7.34 -7.66
C GLU A 65 5.39 -8.13 -6.53
N SER A 66 5.08 -9.40 -6.41
CA SER A 66 5.68 -10.23 -5.36
C SER A 66 7.19 -10.37 -5.53
N LYS A 67 7.71 -10.33 -6.75
CA LYS A 67 9.14 -10.38 -7.04
C LYS A 67 9.81 -9.05 -6.69
N TRP A 68 9.21 -7.93 -7.09
CA TRP A 68 9.76 -6.60 -6.85
C TRP A 68 9.74 -6.23 -5.36
N LEU A 69 8.62 -6.46 -4.66
CA LEU A 69 8.53 -6.24 -3.21
C LEU A 69 9.52 -7.10 -2.43
N ARG A 70 9.72 -8.36 -2.83
CA ARG A 70 10.73 -9.24 -2.22
C ARG A 70 12.15 -8.76 -2.47
N GLN A 71 12.43 -8.18 -3.64
CA GLN A 71 13.74 -7.61 -3.92
C GLN A 71 14.02 -6.44 -2.98
N ILE A 72 13.11 -5.47 -2.86
CA ILE A 72 13.28 -4.33 -1.93
C ILE A 72 13.42 -4.82 -0.48
N ASP A 73 12.66 -5.82 -0.06
CA ASP A 73 12.81 -6.43 1.27
C ASP A 73 14.22 -7.05 1.45
N GLY A 74 14.75 -7.69 0.42
CA GLY A 74 16.10 -8.25 0.41
C GLY A 74 17.20 -7.18 0.49
N ASP A 75 17.04 -6.12 -0.29
CA ASP A 75 17.95 -4.97 -0.30
C ASP A 75 17.90 -4.23 1.04
N GLY A 76 16.71 -4.03 1.60
CA GLY A 76 16.52 -3.46 2.93
C GLY A 76 17.16 -4.29 4.03
N ALA A 77 17.03 -5.63 3.99
CA ALA A 77 17.69 -6.52 4.92
C ALA A 77 19.22 -6.43 4.81
N THR A 78 19.74 -6.25 3.60
CA THR A 78 21.18 -6.07 3.36
C THR A 78 21.63 -4.73 3.91
N SER A 79 20.91 -3.66 3.65
CA SER A 79 21.21 -2.33 4.17
C SER A 79 21.24 -2.28 5.70
N ILE A 80 20.29 -2.96 6.37
CA ILE A 80 20.29 -3.05 7.84
C ILE A 80 21.52 -3.80 8.36
N ARG A 81 21.90 -4.94 7.76
CA ARG A 81 23.09 -5.69 8.16
C ARG A 81 24.38 -4.87 7.95
N GLN A 82 24.49 -4.13 6.85
CA GLN A 82 25.61 -3.24 6.59
C GLN A 82 25.70 -2.16 7.68
N PHE A 83 24.57 -1.55 8.02
CA PHE A 83 24.49 -0.58 9.10
C PHE A 83 24.95 -1.16 10.45
N GLU A 84 24.44 -2.35 10.82
CA GLU A 84 24.81 -3.04 12.07
C GLU A 84 26.31 -3.44 12.13
N SER A 85 26.92 -3.69 10.96
CA SER A 85 28.35 -4.00 10.87
C SER A 85 29.27 -2.78 10.96
N GLY A 86 28.73 -1.56 11.03
CA GLY A 86 29.50 -0.33 11.13
C GLY A 86 30.12 0.11 9.80
N ILE A 87 29.64 -0.39 8.67
CA ILE A 87 30.10 0.06 7.35
C ILE A 87 29.71 1.53 7.14
N GLN A 88 30.59 2.28 6.51
CA GLN A 88 30.31 3.68 6.17
C GLN A 88 29.10 3.77 5.25
N LEU A 89 28.14 4.62 5.60
CA LEU A 89 26.89 4.82 4.88
C LEU A 89 27.14 5.78 3.72
N ASP A 90 27.42 5.22 2.55
CA ASP A 90 27.59 5.97 1.32
C ASP A 90 26.25 6.34 0.67
N GLN A 91 26.32 7.02 -0.48
CA GLN A 91 25.14 7.47 -1.21
C GLN A 91 24.32 6.28 -1.75
N GLU A 92 24.95 5.23 -2.23
CA GLU A 92 24.29 4.04 -2.75
C GLU A 92 23.50 3.33 -1.65
N TRP A 93 24.09 3.20 -0.46
CA TRP A 93 23.40 2.67 0.71
C TRP A 93 22.18 3.53 1.07
N ARG A 94 22.33 4.86 1.07
CA ARG A 94 21.22 5.79 1.37
C ARG A 94 20.07 5.63 0.39
N GLU A 95 20.35 5.54 -0.89
CA GLU A 95 19.33 5.36 -1.92
C GLU A 95 18.59 4.04 -1.75
N SER A 96 19.31 2.94 -1.58
CA SER A 96 18.74 1.62 -1.36
C SER A 96 17.86 1.58 -0.11
N PHE A 97 18.35 2.10 1.00
CA PHE A 97 17.60 2.11 2.27
C PHE A 97 16.41 3.06 2.23
N SER A 98 16.50 4.19 1.51
CA SER A 98 15.38 5.11 1.29
C SER A 98 14.23 4.46 0.52
N ILE A 99 14.52 3.61 -0.47
CA ILE A 99 13.51 2.83 -1.21
C ILE A 99 12.81 1.87 -0.24
N PHE A 100 13.57 1.17 0.61
CA PHE A 100 13.00 0.30 1.62
C PHE A 100 12.11 1.06 2.61
N MET A 101 12.54 2.21 3.12
CA MET A 101 11.74 3.04 4.01
C MET A 101 10.47 3.56 3.34
N ALA A 102 10.56 4.05 2.10
CA ALA A 102 9.41 4.50 1.32
C ALA A 102 8.39 3.37 1.11
N GLN A 103 8.87 2.16 0.84
CA GLN A 103 8.02 0.98 0.75
C GLN A 103 7.33 0.67 2.09
N GLN A 104 8.01 0.78 3.24
CA GLN A 104 7.38 0.54 4.55
C GLN A 104 6.22 1.52 4.81
N ILE A 105 6.32 2.76 4.35
CA ILE A 105 5.26 3.75 4.48
C ILE A 105 4.07 3.39 3.59
N THR A 106 4.32 3.08 2.32
CA THR A 106 3.28 2.96 1.30
C THR A 106 2.58 1.60 1.26
N ARG A 107 3.17 0.56 1.86
CA ARG A 107 2.60 -0.80 1.86
C ARG A 107 1.63 -1.09 3.00
N THR A 108 1.37 -0.12 3.86
CA THR A 108 0.47 -0.30 5.00
C THR A 108 -1.01 -0.34 4.60
N PRO A 109 -1.87 -1.08 5.33
CA PRO A 109 -3.32 -1.04 5.12
C PRO A 109 -3.88 0.37 5.21
N VAL A 110 -3.37 1.19 6.13
CA VAL A 110 -3.78 2.59 6.29
C VAL A 110 -3.52 3.40 5.02
N PHE A 111 -2.33 3.27 4.42
CA PHE A 111 -2.01 3.94 3.17
C PHE A 111 -2.94 3.48 2.02
N ARG A 112 -3.23 2.18 1.93
CA ARG A 112 -4.19 1.62 0.97
C ARG A 112 -5.58 2.24 1.15
N ASP A 113 -6.08 2.25 2.37
CA ASP A 113 -7.43 2.71 2.68
C ASP A 113 -7.57 4.21 2.41
N LEU A 114 -6.60 5.02 2.81
CA LEU A 114 -6.55 6.47 2.52
C LEU A 114 -6.48 6.72 1.01
N THR A 115 -5.62 6.01 0.29
CA THR A 115 -5.50 6.15 -1.16
C THR A 115 -6.81 5.78 -1.86
N THR A 116 -7.43 4.67 -1.46
CA THR A 116 -8.72 4.23 -2.01
C THR A 116 -9.84 5.24 -1.72
N GLN A 117 -9.89 5.79 -0.50
CA GLN A 117 -10.85 6.82 -0.14
C GLN A 117 -10.66 8.09 -0.97
N ASN A 118 -9.41 8.53 -1.17
CA ASN A 118 -9.11 9.69 -2.00
C ASN A 118 -9.52 9.47 -3.46
N TYR A 119 -9.21 8.31 -4.05
CA TYR A 119 -9.65 7.99 -5.42
C TYR A 119 -11.17 7.94 -5.54
N ARG A 120 -11.85 7.40 -4.53
CA ARG A 120 -13.32 7.37 -4.49
C ARG A 120 -13.87 8.80 -4.45
N ALA A 121 -13.40 9.62 -3.52
CA ALA A 121 -13.86 11.01 -3.37
C ALA A 121 -13.59 11.84 -4.64
N MET A 122 -12.41 11.67 -5.25
CA MET A 122 -12.09 12.32 -6.53
C MET A 122 -13.02 11.83 -7.65
N GLY A 123 -13.29 10.54 -7.73
CA GLY A 123 -14.18 9.98 -8.75
C GLY A 123 -15.61 10.48 -8.57
N GLU A 124 -16.13 10.51 -7.35
CA GLU A 124 -17.45 11.03 -7.05
C GLU A 124 -17.55 12.52 -7.41
N GLU A 125 -16.53 13.31 -7.06
CA GLU A 125 -16.48 14.74 -7.41
C GLU A 125 -16.37 14.97 -8.93
N PHE A 126 -15.56 14.16 -9.61
CA PHE A 126 -15.41 14.23 -11.06
C PHE A 126 -16.75 13.95 -11.78
N LEU A 127 -17.49 12.94 -11.31
CA LEU A 127 -18.80 12.63 -11.82
C LEU A 127 -19.80 13.74 -11.52
N ARG A 128 -19.75 14.30 -10.33
CA ARG A 128 -20.61 15.43 -9.93
C ARG A 128 -20.42 16.66 -10.81
N ILE A 129 -19.16 17.01 -11.13
CA ILE A 129 -18.84 18.13 -12.02
C ILE A 129 -19.23 17.80 -13.47
N GLY A 130 -19.01 16.55 -13.91
CA GLY A 130 -19.26 16.10 -15.27
C GLY A 130 -20.73 15.92 -15.63
N PHE A 131 -21.57 15.53 -14.67
CA PHE A 131 -22.96 15.16 -14.89
C PHE A 131 -23.99 16.11 -14.24
N THR A 132 -23.69 17.39 -14.22
CA THR A 132 -24.67 18.43 -13.82
C THR A 132 -25.72 18.70 -14.90
N ASP A 133 -25.49 18.24 -16.12
CA ASP A 133 -26.25 18.52 -17.34
C ASP A 133 -26.63 17.21 -18.02
N VAL A 134 -27.91 17.06 -18.37
CA VAL A 134 -28.47 15.88 -19.02
C VAL A 134 -27.82 15.63 -20.39
N ASP A 135 -27.48 16.69 -21.14
CA ASP A 135 -26.86 16.52 -22.46
C ASP A 135 -25.44 15.94 -22.36
N ARG A 136 -24.67 16.36 -21.36
CA ARG A 136 -23.35 15.76 -21.06
C ARG A 136 -23.48 14.32 -20.62
N ALA A 137 -24.45 14.01 -19.80
CA ALA A 137 -24.73 12.64 -19.36
C ALA A 137 -25.10 11.75 -20.53
N ARG A 138 -25.91 12.27 -21.50
CA ARG A 138 -26.27 11.54 -22.73
C ARG A 138 -25.05 11.26 -23.58
N GLN A 139 -24.20 12.24 -23.84
CA GLN A 139 -22.96 12.08 -24.60
C GLN A 139 -22.00 11.09 -23.95
N PHE A 140 -21.96 11.06 -22.61
CA PHE A 140 -21.15 10.08 -21.88
C PHE A 140 -21.69 8.67 -22.07
N LEU A 141 -23.00 8.44 -21.92
CA LEU A 141 -23.63 7.14 -22.11
C LEU A 141 -23.46 6.61 -23.54
N GLU A 142 -23.53 7.48 -24.53
CA GLU A 142 -23.27 7.13 -25.94
C GLU A 142 -21.83 6.63 -26.10
N ARG A 143 -20.83 7.41 -25.62
CA ARG A 143 -19.42 7.00 -25.67
C ARG A 143 -19.13 5.74 -24.87
N TYR A 144 -19.75 5.58 -23.70
CA TYR A 144 -19.60 4.39 -22.88
C TYR A 144 -20.08 3.14 -23.66
N ARG A 145 -21.25 3.21 -24.26
CA ARG A 145 -21.80 2.12 -25.10
C ARG A 145 -20.90 1.78 -26.27
N GLU A 146 -20.38 2.80 -26.96
CA GLU A 146 -19.46 2.63 -28.09
C GLU A 146 -18.13 1.96 -27.66
N GLN A 147 -17.58 2.36 -26.52
CA GLN A 147 -16.28 1.88 -26.06
C GLN A 147 -16.33 0.52 -25.39
N THR A 148 -17.40 0.22 -24.69
CA THR A 148 -17.51 -1.01 -23.89
C THR A 148 -18.35 -2.10 -24.53
N GLY A 149 -19.23 -1.72 -25.46
CA GLY A 149 -20.25 -2.61 -26.02
C GLY A 149 -21.39 -2.92 -25.01
N ASP A 150 -21.34 -2.36 -23.80
CA ASP A 150 -22.36 -2.53 -22.78
C ASP A 150 -23.53 -1.56 -23.06
N PRO A 151 -24.77 -2.04 -23.27
CA PRO A 151 -25.91 -1.18 -23.56
C PRO A 151 -26.31 -0.28 -22.39
N ALA A 152 -25.80 -0.51 -21.17
CA ALA A 152 -26.19 0.19 -19.94
C ALA A 152 -27.73 0.18 -19.78
N GLU A 153 -28.34 -1.01 -19.85
CA GLU A 153 -29.80 -1.17 -19.80
C GLU A 153 -30.38 -0.54 -18.53
N GLY A 154 -31.47 0.21 -18.68
CA GLY A 154 -32.16 0.88 -17.57
C GLY A 154 -31.49 2.17 -17.09
N VAL A 155 -30.35 2.57 -17.66
CA VAL A 155 -29.68 3.83 -17.30
C VAL A 155 -30.01 4.90 -18.36
N THR A 156 -30.72 5.95 -17.93
CA THR A 156 -30.99 7.13 -18.74
C THR A 156 -30.09 8.29 -18.32
N ALA A 157 -29.96 9.31 -19.17
CA ALA A 157 -29.17 10.49 -18.86
C ALA A 157 -29.78 11.25 -17.66
N GLU A 158 -31.10 11.31 -17.58
CA GLU A 158 -31.83 11.92 -16.48
C GLU A 158 -31.62 11.19 -15.16
N SER A 159 -31.75 9.84 -15.18
CA SER A 159 -31.52 9.01 -13.98
C SER A 159 -30.07 9.07 -13.50
N LEU A 160 -29.11 9.20 -14.43
CA LEU A 160 -27.69 9.37 -14.09
C LEU A 160 -27.44 10.71 -13.40
N VAL A 161 -27.99 11.81 -13.95
CA VAL A 161 -27.89 13.13 -13.34
C VAL A 161 -28.55 13.15 -11.95
N GLU A 162 -29.75 12.60 -11.81
CA GLU A 162 -30.47 12.51 -10.52
C GLU A 162 -29.65 11.73 -9.48
N THR A 163 -29.08 10.60 -9.88
CA THR A 163 -28.24 9.76 -9.01
C THR A 163 -26.99 10.51 -8.53
N VAL A 164 -26.34 11.24 -9.44
CA VAL A 164 -25.12 11.99 -9.13
C VAL A 164 -25.41 13.20 -8.26
N VAL A 165 -26.43 14.01 -8.63
CA VAL A 165 -26.83 15.22 -7.87
C VAL A 165 -27.40 14.84 -6.50
N GLY A 166 -28.19 13.77 -6.44
CA GLY A 166 -28.77 13.25 -5.19
C GLY A 166 -27.74 12.59 -4.27
N ARG A 167 -26.46 12.50 -4.65
CA ARG A 167 -25.40 11.81 -3.89
C ARG A 167 -25.67 10.34 -3.62
N HIS A 168 -26.45 9.68 -4.46
CA HIS A 168 -26.72 8.23 -4.38
C HIS A 168 -25.68 7.40 -5.11
N LEU A 169 -24.73 8.06 -5.81
CA LEU A 169 -23.64 7.41 -6.50
C LEU A 169 -22.56 6.94 -5.53
N ARG A 170 -22.12 5.72 -5.70
CA ARG A 170 -20.96 5.16 -5.00
C ARG A 170 -19.90 4.73 -6.02
N VAL A 171 -18.75 5.38 -6.00
CA VAL A 171 -17.62 4.99 -6.84
C VAL A 171 -16.90 3.81 -6.20
N THR A 172 -16.78 2.70 -6.93
CA THR A 172 -15.95 1.57 -6.54
C THR A 172 -14.59 1.70 -7.21
N VAL A 173 -13.53 1.69 -6.42
CA VAL A 173 -12.15 1.73 -6.90
C VAL A 173 -11.58 0.33 -6.84
N ASN A 174 -11.13 -0.21 -7.98
CA ASN A 174 -10.40 -1.47 -7.99
C ASN A 174 -8.95 -1.27 -7.48
N GLU A 175 -8.24 -2.35 -7.22
CA GLU A 175 -6.90 -2.28 -6.59
C GLU A 175 -5.78 -1.82 -7.55
N GLY A 176 -6.01 -1.85 -8.86
CA GLY A 176 -5.01 -1.44 -9.85
C GLY A 176 -4.51 -0.01 -9.69
N PRO A 177 -5.38 1.00 -9.52
CA PRO A 177 -4.98 2.38 -9.22
C PRO A 177 -4.16 2.51 -7.94
N PHE A 178 -4.53 1.78 -6.88
CA PHE A 178 -3.78 1.79 -5.62
C PHE A 178 -2.33 1.34 -5.84
N LEU A 179 -2.13 0.20 -6.49
CA LEU A 179 -0.79 -0.34 -6.71
C LEU A 179 0.08 0.58 -7.57
N ARG A 180 -0.46 1.12 -8.66
CA ARG A 180 0.25 2.12 -9.45
C ARG A 180 0.61 3.37 -8.64
N HIS A 181 -0.30 3.82 -7.78
CA HIS A 181 -0.06 4.94 -6.90
C HIS A 181 1.03 4.61 -5.89
N MET A 182 0.97 3.44 -5.25
CA MET A 182 1.99 2.95 -4.32
C MET A 182 3.38 2.96 -4.96
N LEU A 183 3.53 2.41 -6.17
CA LEU A 183 4.82 2.39 -6.88
C LEU A 183 5.36 3.79 -7.14
N LYS A 184 4.52 4.71 -7.61
CA LYS A 184 4.91 6.12 -7.82
C LYS A 184 5.28 6.82 -6.52
N GLN A 185 4.57 6.52 -5.44
CA GLN A 185 4.87 7.09 -4.12
C GLN A 185 6.18 6.56 -3.55
N ILE A 186 6.52 5.30 -3.76
CA ILE A 186 7.84 4.77 -3.37
C ILE A 186 8.94 5.54 -4.07
N GLU A 187 8.84 5.75 -5.39
CA GLU A 187 9.83 6.53 -6.14
C GLU A 187 9.93 7.97 -5.63
N PHE A 188 8.81 8.62 -5.40
CA PHE A 188 8.77 10.00 -4.91
C PHE A 188 9.34 10.12 -3.49
N LEU A 189 8.85 9.31 -2.56
CA LEU A 189 9.27 9.35 -1.16
C LEU A 189 10.72 8.94 -0.98
N SER A 190 11.22 7.97 -1.74
CA SER A 190 12.62 7.57 -1.64
C SER A 190 13.56 8.71 -1.98
N LYS A 191 13.27 9.49 -3.03
CA LYS A 191 14.06 10.67 -3.39
C LYS A 191 14.06 11.73 -2.27
N TRP A 192 12.91 11.94 -1.65
CA TRP A 192 12.78 12.86 -0.51
C TRP A 192 13.58 12.38 0.69
N ILE A 193 13.42 11.11 1.07
CA ILE A 193 14.13 10.51 2.20
C ILE A 193 15.65 10.56 1.97
N THR A 194 16.10 10.24 0.77
CA THR A 194 17.54 10.31 0.42
C THR A 194 18.10 11.73 0.58
N GLY A 195 17.30 12.75 0.28
CA GLY A 195 17.69 14.16 0.38
C GLY A 195 17.70 14.74 1.79
N PHE A 196 17.20 14.01 2.81
CA PHE A 196 17.25 14.48 4.19
C PHE A 196 18.67 14.38 4.77
N ASP A 197 18.95 15.23 5.76
CA ASP A 197 20.14 15.07 6.60
C ASP A 197 19.90 13.90 7.57
N TRP A 198 20.75 12.88 7.45
CA TRP A 198 20.63 11.66 8.24
C TRP A 198 21.53 11.73 9.45
N GLN A 199 20.96 11.53 10.61
CA GLN A 199 21.70 11.36 11.84
C GLN A 199 21.39 9.98 12.43
N VAL A 200 22.45 9.24 12.76
CA VAL A 200 22.35 7.97 13.47
C VAL A 200 22.44 8.25 14.95
N VAL A 201 21.41 7.87 15.67
CA VAL A 201 21.37 7.98 17.13
C VAL A 201 21.39 6.58 17.73
N GLY A 202 22.43 6.26 18.48
CA GLY A 202 22.52 5.02 19.25
C GLY A 202 21.69 5.12 20.53
N ALA A 203 20.85 4.11 20.81
CA ALA A 203 20.25 3.99 22.13
C ALA A 203 21.33 3.64 23.16
N PRO A 204 21.29 4.20 24.37
CA PRO A 204 22.18 3.79 25.46
C PRO A 204 22.07 2.27 25.70
N LYS A 205 23.18 1.64 26.11
CA LYS A 205 23.15 0.24 26.54
C LYS A 205 22.12 0.13 27.65
N ASP A 206 21.26 -0.86 27.58
CA ASP A 206 20.18 -1.16 28.54
C ASP A 206 18.88 -0.33 28.41
N THR A 207 18.76 0.57 27.45
CA THR A 207 17.48 1.16 27.09
C THR A 207 16.83 0.36 25.98
N GLY A 208 15.61 -0.12 26.21
CA GLY A 208 14.81 -0.73 25.14
C GLY A 208 14.52 0.30 24.03
N PHE A 209 14.69 -0.08 22.77
CA PHE A 209 14.24 0.74 21.66
C PHE A 209 12.71 0.69 21.63
N THR A 210 12.06 1.80 21.90
CA THR A 210 10.62 1.96 21.68
C THR A 210 10.42 2.59 20.32
N GLY A 211 10.10 1.76 19.34
CA GLY A 211 9.61 2.26 18.05
C GLY A 211 8.23 2.85 18.25
N THR A 212 8.02 4.11 17.88
CA THR A 212 6.70 4.69 17.74
C THR A 212 6.15 4.34 16.38
N SER A 213 5.02 3.64 16.34
CA SER A 213 4.19 3.48 15.16
C SER A 213 3.19 4.61 15.05
#